data_e92af6835a2a992974b11ba604712ade
#
_entry.id   e92af6835a2a992974b11ba604712ade
#
_cell.length_a   1.000
_cell.length_b   1.000
_cell.length_c   1.000
_cell.angle_alpha   90.00
_cell.angle_beta   90.00
_cell.angle_gamma   90.00
#
_symmetry.space_group_name_H-M   'P 1'
#
loop_
_entity.id
_entity.type
_entity.pdbx_description
1 polymer ?
#
loop_
_entity_poly.entity_id
_entity_poly.type
_entity_poly.pdbx_seq_one_letter_code
_entity_poly.pdbx_strand_id
1 'polypeptide(L)'
;MFLPDSMIKVRSELLKCRFAIINSCNSTPSTSKSYHTRRCPPRRPASEPPRRPSRLLQRKPVPFIDDLKQIHAPEDLLSLFHDYRKMGFKHYYPSYSSLIYKLAKSRNFEAVDTLLGCLKTYNVHCREALFIGLIEHYGKCGLVEKAIHLFREMKESFNCVRSIQSFNTFLNLLVENGRHCEAYDMFKGSSKLGFRPNSVSFNIMIKMYLEKGELERAREVFDEMLEREVEPTAVTYNSQIGFLCKRGEFEKGKSLFEDMVRKGTKPNEVTYALLMEGLCFLGRYKDAKKLMFDMEYQGCKPKVFNYGVLVSDLGKRGKIEEAKSLLVEMKKRHIKPDAVIYNMLISYFCREDRAAEAYRVLVEMQIAGCKPNATTYRMVVDGFCKAGEFEEGLKVFNAMLMSGHFPRTETLRSLVMGLFDCGKVDDAYFILEEMAKRKKMFDFESWEAIVKDSCPLDKALAFNNHITEIVSSN
;
A
#
# COMPACT_ATOMS: atom_id res chain seq x y z
N MET A 1 28.66 9.73 6.37
CA MET A 1 27.83 10.72 5.72
C MET A 1 26.41 10.15 5.74
N PHE A 2 25.64 10.53 6.76
CA PHE A 2 24.30 9.99 7.02
C PHE A 2 23.27 10.63 6.09
N LEU A 3 22.45 9.81 5.43
CA LEU A 3 21.36 10.29 4.58
C LEU A 3 20.22 10.84 5.48
N PRO A 4 19.57 11.95 5.12
CA PRO A 4 18.48 12.53 5.92
C PRO A 4 17.28 11.60 6.02
N ASP A 5 16.62 11.58 7.19
CA ASP A 5 15.46 10.72 7.53
C ASP A 5 14.28 10.82 6.56
N SER A 6 14.13 11.93 5.85
CA SER A 6 13.12 12.11 4.81
C SER A 6 13.28 11.13 3.63
N MET A 7 14.51 10.76 3.28
CA MET A 7 14.79 9.78 2.22
C MET A 7 14.49 8.34 2.68
N ILE A 8 14.63 8.06 3.98
CA ILE A 8 14.31 6.75 4.57
C ILE A 8 12.79 6.55 4.56
N LYS A 9 12.00 7.59 4.86
CA LYS A 9 10.53 7.54 4.83
C LYS A 9 9.96 7.37 3.41
N VAL A 10 10.47 8.11 2.42
CA VAL A 10 10.06 7.94 1.02
C VAL A 10 10.44 6.54 0.51
N ARG A 11 11.58 6.00 0.96
CA ARG A 11 12.00 4.63 0.64
C ARG A 11 11.11 3.58 1.30
N SER A 12 10.60 3.84 2.52
CA SER A 12 9.67 2.94 3.22
C SER A 12 8.27 2.96 2.61
N GLU A 13 7.80 4.11 2.15
CA GLU A 13 6.50 4.26 1.46
C GLU A 13 6.52 3.62 0.06
N LEU A 14 7.60 3.77 -0.69
CA LEU A 14 7.82 3.06 -1.95
C LEU A 14 7.91 1.53 -1.76
N LEU A 15 8.49 1.08 -0.65
CA LEU A 15 8.51 -0.34 -0.26
C LEU A 15 7.12 -0.84 0.12
N LYS A 16 6.31 -0.05 0.83
CA LYS A 16 4.93 -0.40 1.18
C LYS A 16 4.03 -0.49 -0.05
N CYS A 17 4.14 0.42 -1.01
CA CYS A 17 3.45 0.33 -2.29
C CYS A 17 3.91 -0.87 -3.12
N ARG A 18 5.20 -1.23 -3.07
CA ARG A 18 5.74 -2.45 -3.70
C ARG A 18 5.13 -3.72 -3.11
N PHE A 19 4.94 -3.78 -1.79
CA PHE A 19 4.33 -4.94 -1.12
C PHE A 19 2.83 -5.04 -1.35
N ALA A 20 2.10 -3.93 -1.49
CA ALA A 20 0.68 -3.94 -1.82
C ALA A 20 0.42 -4.53 -3.22
N ILE A 21 1.28 -4.25 -4.20
CA ILE A 21 1.18 -4.79 -5.56
C ILE A 21 1.48 -6.31 -5.59
N ILE A 22 2.43 -6.77 -4.78
CA ILE A 22 2.74 -8.21 -4.68
C ILE A 22 1.58 -9.00 -4.06
N ASN A 23 0.86 -8.40 -3.10
CA ASN A 23 -0.27 -9.04 -2.44
C ASN A 23 -1.58 -8.96 -3.26
N SER A 24 -1.77 -7.96 -4.11
CA SER A 24 -2.98 -7.83 -4.94
C SER A 24 -3.02 -8.80 -6.14
N CYS A 25 -1.87 -9.35 -6.56
CA CYS A 25 -1.81 -10.35 -7.62
C CYS A 25 -2.24 -11.76 -7.19
N ASN A 26 -2.47 -11.99 -5.89
CA ASN A 26 -2.83 -13.31 -5.36
C ASN A 26 -4.35 -13.56 -5.26
N SER A 27 -5.21 -12.69 -5.81
CA SER A 27 -6.67 -12.77 -5.61
C SER A 27 -7.51 -12.96 -6.89
N THR A 28 -6.98 -13.59 -7.95
CA THR A 28 -7.83 -13.98 -9.08
C THR A 28 -7.84 -15.48 -9.27
N PRO A 29 -9.03 -16.13 -9.26
CA PRO A 29 -9.12 -17.55 -9.58
C PRO A 29 -8.92 -17.76 -11.09
N SER A 30 -7.98 -18.63 -11.43
CA SER A 30 -7.72 -19.08 -12.78
C SER A 30 -8.87 -19.92 -13.32
N THR A 31 -9.60 -19.42 -14.30
CA THR A 31 -10.41 -20.26 -15.19
C THR A 31 -9.59 -20.59 -16.44
N SER A 32 -9.06 -21.80 -16.46
CA SER A 32 -8.43 -22.38 -17.64
C SER A 32 -9.49 -22.67 -18.72
N LYS A 33 -9.39 -22.01 -19.86
CA LYS A 33 -10.05 -22.48 -21.09
C LYS A 33 -8.98 -22.97 -22.07
N SER A 34 -8.95 -24.29 -22.25
CA SER A 34 -8.20 -24.92 -23.29
C SER A 34 -8.88 -24.72 -24.65
N TYR A 35 -8.12 -24.23 -25.64
CA TYR A 35 -8.56 -24.22 -27.04
C TYR A 35 -8.06 -25.47 -27.73
N HIS A 36 -8.97 -26.34 -28.14
CA HIS A 36 -8.72 -27.32 -29.17
C HIS A 36 -9.60 -27.03 -30.40
N THR A 37 -8.95 -26.68 -31.48
CA THR A 37 -9.56 -26.57 -32.82
C THR A 37 -9.74 -27.94 -33.43
N ARG A 38 -10.98 -28.35 -33.72
CA ARG A 38 -11.31 -29.27 -34.84
C ARG A 38 -12.65 -28.86 -35.45
N ARG A 39 -12.61 -28.60 -36.77
CA ARG A 39 -13.78 -28.35 -37.62
C ARG A 39 -14.52 -29.67 -37.87
N CYS A 40 -15.85 -29.67 -37.78
CA CYS A 40 -16.75 -30.55 -38.50
C CYS A 40 -18.16 -29.91 -38.65
N PRO A 41 -18.96 -30.29 -39.65
CA PRO A 41 -19.98 -29.46 -40.26
C PRO A 41 -21.36 -29.51 -39.60
N PRO A 42 -22.38 -28.72 -40.06
CA PRO A 42 -23.52 -28.34 -39.27
C PRO A 42 -24.65 -29.39 -39.29
N ARG A 43 -25.22 -29.69 -38.12
CA ARG A 43 -26.52 -30.36 -37.99
C ARG A 43 -27.57 -29.41 -37.41
N ARG A 44 -28.77 -29.49 -37.93
CA ARG A 44 -29.95 -28.65 -37.63
C ARG A 44 -30.41 -28.77 -36.16
N PRO A 45 -31.14 -27.79 -35.64
CA PRO A 45 -31.39 -27.63 -34.22
C PRO A 45 -32.56 -28.49 -33.74
N ALA A 46 -32.33 -29.20 -32.63
CA ALA A 46 -33.41 -29.73 -31.81
C ALA A 46 -33.68 -28.70 -30.68
N SER A 47 -34.95 -28.45 -30.42
CA SER A 47 -35.49 -27.50 -29.47
C SER A 47 -34.96 -27.76 -28.05
N GLU A 48 -34.21 -26.80 -27.49
CA GLU A 48 -33.85 -26.79 -26.07
C GLU A 48 -35.07 -26.44 -25.21
N PRO A 49 -35.29 -27.09 -24.06
CA PRO A 49 -36.27 -26.65 -23.09
C PRO A 49 -35.80 -25.34 -22.44
N PRO A 50 -36.74 -24.46 -22.00
CA PRO A 50 -36.39 -23.15 -21.47
C PRO A 50 -35.53 -23.27 -20.23
N ARG A 51 -34.33 -22.69 -20.25
CA ARG A 51 -33.45 -22.53 -19.09
C ARG A 51 -34.19 -21.70 -18.05
N ARG A 52 -34.47 -22.30 -16.91
CA ARG A 52 -34.99 -21.59 -15.73
C ARG A 52 -33.99 -20.49 -15.38
N PRO A 53 -34.40 -19.22 -15.21
CA PRO A 53 -33.53 -18.18 -14.74
C PRO A 53 -32.96 -18.59 -13.38
N SER A 54 -31.63 -18.58 -13.25
CA SER A 54 -30.96 -18.72 -11.96
C SER A 54 -31.49 -17.60 -11.04
N ARG A 55 -32.33 -17.96 -10.10
CA ARG A 55 -32.72 -17.10 -9.00
C ARG A 55 -31.43 -16.75 -8.24
N LEU A 56 -30.82 -15.62 -8.57
CA LEU A 56 -30.00 -14.90 -7.64
C LEU A 56 -30.85 -14.68 -6.39
N LEU A 57 -30.63 -15.48 -5.38
CA LEU A 57 -31.20 -15.29 -4.06
C LEU A 57 -30.75 -13.89 -3.60
N GLN A 58 -31.58 -12.90 -3.82
CA GLN A 58 -31.45 -11.59 -3.20
C GLN A 58 -31.47 -11.86 -1.69
N ARG A 59 -30.27 -11.77 -1.09
CA ARG A 59 -30.14 -11.87 0.37
C ARG A 59 -30.98 -10.75 0.95
N LYS A 60 -32.00 -11.08 1.75
CA LYS A 60 -32.80 -10.09 2.47
C LYS A 60 -31.84 -9.17 3.22
N PRO A 61 -31.97 -7.85 3.10
CA PRO A 61 -31.14 -6.91 3.84
C PRO A 61 -31.26 -7.22 5.34
N VAL A 62 -30.13 -7.22 6.05
CA VAL A 62 -30.09 -7.37 7.49
C VAL A 62 -30.07 -5.97 8.06
N PRO A 63 -31.17 -5.45 8.67
CA PRO A 63 -31.27 -4.05 9.09
C PRO A 63 -30.08 -3.59 9.94
N PHE A 64 -29.64 -4.44 10.86
CA PHE A 64 -28.45 -4.20 11.69
C PHE A 64 -27.17 -3.87 10.87
N ILE A 65 -26.96 -4.54 9.74
CA ILE A 65 -25.75 -4.32 8.92
C ILE A 65 -25.81 -2.98 8.20
N ASP A 66 -26.98 -2.52 7.82
CA ASP A 66 -27.15 -1.24 7.13
C ASP A 66 -26.98 -0.07 8.11
N ASP A 67 -27.53 -0.18 9.31
CA ASP A 67 -27.30 0.81 10.38
C ASP A 67 -25.84 0.80 10.84
N LEU A 68 -25.22 -0.37 10.94
CA LEU A 68 -23.79 -0.50 11.27
C LEU A 68 -22.89 0.25 10.29
N LYS A 69 -23.24 0.36 9.01
CA LYS A 69 -22.46 1.10 8.01
C LYS A 69 -22.46 2.61 8.26
N GLN A 70 -23.53 3.14 8.85
CA GLN A 70 -23.71 4.58 9.07
C GLN A 70 -22.98 5.09 10.32
N ILE A 71 -22.74 4.22 11.30
CA ILE A 71 -22.04 4.61 12.53
C ILE A 71 -20.54 4.76 12.27
N HIS A 72 -19.97 5.88 12.67
CA HIS A 72 -18.54 6.15 12.54
C HIS A 72 -17.79 6.07 13.88
N ALA A 73 -18.44 6.35 15.00
CA ALA A 73 -17.83 6.30 16.32
C ALA A 73 -17.71 4.85 16.82
N PRO A 74 -16.52 4.40 17.26
CA PRO A 74 -16.32 3.03 17.75
C PRO A 74 -17.13 2.68 19.00
N GLU A 75 -17.44 3.68 19.83
CA GLU A 75 -18.17 3.53 21.09
C GLU A 75 -19.65 3.15 20.86
N ASP A 76 -20.26 3.69 19.81
CA ASP A 76 -21.66 3.44 19.46
C ASP A 76 -21.88 2.07 18.82
N LEU A 77 -20.83 1.40 18.38
CA LEU A 77 -20.94 0.11 17.69
C LEU A 77 -21.44 -1.02 18.59
N LEU A 78 -20.97 -1.05 19.84
CA LEU A 78 -21.42 -2.04 20.82
C LEU A 78 -22.82 -1.70 21.37
N SER A 79 -23.12 -0.42 21.58
CA SER A 79 -24.45 0.00 22.02
C SER A 79 -25.50 -0.40 20.99
N LEU A 80 -25.27 -0.16 19.70
CA LEU A 80 -26.16 -0.62 18.62
C LEU A 80 -26.39 -2.14 18.68
N PHE A 81 -25.34 -2.93 18.89
CA PHE A 81 -25.45 -4.38 18.98
C PHE A 81 -26.33 -4.80 20.17
N HIS A 82 -26.17 -4.18 21.33
CA HIS A 82 -26.96 -4.47 22.53
C HIS A 82 -28.42 -4.01 22.39
N ASP A 83 -28.67 -2.87 21.73
CA ASP A 83 -30.00 -2.33 21.53
C ASP A 83 -30.84 -3.24 20.60
N TYR A 84 -30.23 -3.70 19.50
CA TYR A 84 -30.88 -4.69 18.64
C TYR A 84 -31.19 -5.99 19.38
N ARG A 85 -30.32 -6.41 20.31
CA ARG A 85 -30.53 -7.58 21.14
C ARG A 85 -31.68 -7.37 22.14
N LYS A 86 -31.77 -6.17 22.76
CA LYS A 86 -32.90 -5.80 23.65
C LYS A 86 -34.23 -5.78 22.90
N MET A 87 -34.24 -5.38 21.63
CA MET A 87 -35.42 -5.43 20.76
C MET A 87 -35.78 -6.85 20.29
N GLY A 88 -35.10 -7.90 20.79
CA GLY A 88 -35.35 -9.28 20.43
C GLY A 88 -34.72 -9.76 19.14
N PHE A 89 -33.84 -8.95 18.52
CA PHE A 89 -33.13 -9.37 17.30
C PHE A 89 -32.08 -10.44 17.63
N LYS A 90 -32.17 -11.58 16.93
CA LYS A 90 -31.17 -12.65 17.04
C LYS A 90 -30.01 -12.36 16.07
N HIS A 91 -28.86 -12.06 16.63
CA HIS A 91 -27.64 -11.88 15.82
C HIS A 91 -27.13 -13.22 15.27
N TYR A 92 -26.82 -13.23 13.99
CA TYR A 92 -26.24 -14.37 13.28
C TYR A 92 -24.80 -14.04 12.85
N TYR A 93 -24.09 -15.03 12.34
CA TYR A 93 -22.72 -14.88 11.90
C TYR A 93 -22.44 -13.60 11.08
N PRO A 94 -23.26 -13.18 10.07
CA PRO A 94 -23.02 -11.94 9.32
C PRO A 94 -23.02 -10.68 10.21
N SER A 95 -23.88 -10.60 11.22
CA SER A 95 -23.92 -9.47 12.17
C SER A 95 -22.64 -9.41 13.00
N TYR A 96 -22.23 -10.53 13.58
CA TYR A 96 -20.99 -10.63 14.35
C TYR A 96 -19.77 -10.32 13.50
N SER A 97 -19.65 -10.96 12.34
CA SER A 97 -18.45 -10.79 11.49
C SER A 97 -18.28 -9.35 10.99
N SER A 98 -19.39 -8.68 10.61
CA SER A 98 -19.35 -7.28 10.18
C SER A 98 -18.96 -6.33 11.31
N LEU A 99 -19.50 -6.55 12.51
CA LEU A 99 -19.20 -5.74 13.69
C LEU A 99 -17.76 -5.97 14.16
N ILE A 100 -17.32 -7.22 14.29
CA ILE A 100 -15.96 -7.58 14.68
C ILE A 100 -14.93 -6.97 13.72
N TYR A 101 -15.18 -7.08 12.39
CA TYR A 101 -14.29 -6.49 11.40
C TYR A 101 -14.19 -4.96 11.54
N LYS A 102 -15.32 -4.29 11.80
CA LYS A 102 -15.33 -2.83 11.98
C LYS A 102 -14.59 -2.41 13.25
N LEU A 103 -14.80 -3.13 14.37
CA LEU A 103 -14.10 -2.91 15.63
C LEU A 103 -12.60 -3.20 15.53
N ALA A 104 -12.20 -4.26 14.84
CA ALA A 104 -10.80 -4.57 14.60
C ALA A 104 -10.11 -3.48 13.77
N LYS A 105 -10.82 -2.93 12.77
CA LYS A 105 -10.33 -1.80 11.97
C LYS A 105 -10.14 -0.53 12.79
N SER A 106 -11.01 -0.26 13.77
CA SER A 106 -10.88 0.86 14.71
C SER A 106 -9.95 0.56 15.91
N ARG A 107 -9.29 -0.61 15.93
CA ARG A 107 -8.38 -1.08 16.99
C ARG A 107 -9.02 -1.24 18.37
N ASN A 108 -10.35 -1.37 18.43
CA ASN A 108 -11.05 -1.66 19.70
C ASN A 108 -11.07 -3.18 19.94
N PHE A 109 -9.94 -3.73 20.41
CA PHE A 109 -9.77 -5.18 20.58
C PHE A 109 -10.45 -5.74 21.82
N GLU A 110 -10.74 -4.93 22.84
CA GLU A 110 -11.51 -5.36 24.02
C GLU A 110 -12.94 -5.71 23.62
N ALA A 111 -13.56 -4.86 22.79
CA ALA A 111 -14.87 -5.12 22.23
C ALA A 111 -14.88 -6.37 21.32
N VAL A 112 -13.81 -6.59 20.58
CA VAL A 112 -13.63 -7.81 19.75
C VAL A 112 -13.60 -9.05 20.65
N ASP A 113 -12.81 -9.03 21.73
CA ASP A 113 -12.70 -10.16 22.66
C ASP A 113 -14.06 -10.49 23.33
N THR A 114 -14.85 -9.46 23.70
CA THR A 114 -16.21 -9.62 24.22
C THR A 114 -17.12 -10.33 23.19
N LEU A 115 -17.07 -9.93 21.93
CA LEU A 115 -17.88 -10.53 20.88
C LEU A 115 -17.41 -11.95 20.52
N LEU A 116 -16.13 -12.24 20.58
CA LEU A 116 -15.60 -13.61 20.45
C LEU A 116 -16.10 -14.50 21.58
N GLY A 117 -16.17 -13.97 22.82
CA GLY A 117 -16.83 -14.64 23.95
C GLY A 117 -18.31 -14.94 23.69
N CYS A 118 -19.04 -14.00 23.13
CA CYS A 118 -20.45 -14.22 22.74
C CYS A 118 -20.57 -15.31 21.65
N LEU A 119 -19.69 -15.31 20.64
CA LEU A 119 -19.70 -16.34 19.59
C LEU A 119 -19.49 -17.75 20.17
N LYS A 120 -18.61 -17.90 21.17
CA LYS A 120 -18.39 -19.16 21.90
C LYS A 120 -19.63 -19.56 22.69
N THR A 121 -20.18 -18.64 23.52
CA THR A 121 -21.32 -18.89 24.40
C THR A 121 -22.57 -19.31 23.63
N TYR A 122 -22.81 -18.66 22.46
CA TYR A 122 -23.99 -18.98 21.62
C TYR A 122 -23.72 -20.04 20.57
N ASN A 123 -22.52 -20.66 20.57
CA ASN A 123 -22.11 -21.69 19.61
C ASN A 123 -22.41 -21.30 18.15
N VAL A 124 -22.08 -20.05 17.79
CA VAL A 124 -22.33 -19.55 16.45
C VAL A 124 -21.27 -20.13 15.49
N HIS A 125 -21.74 -20.82 14.45
CA HIS A 125 -20.83 -21.37 13.45
C HIS A 125 -20.05 -20.27 12.73
N CYS A 126 -18.73 -20.26 12.89
CA CYS A 126 -17.84 -19.25 12.36
C CYS A 126 -17.14 -19.72 11.07
N ARG A 127 -16.96 -18.80 10.13
CA ARG A 127 -16.19 -19.07 8.91
C ARG A 127 -14.73 -18.66 9.13
N GLU A 128 -13.83 -19.41 8.54
CA GLU A 128 -12.39 -19.18 8.62
C GLU A 128 -11.97 -17.74 8.25
N ALA A 129 -12.65 -17.12 7.27
CA ALA A 129 -12.37 -15.76 6.82
C ALA A 129 -12.42 -14.70 7.95
N LEU A 130 -13.26 -14.89 8.98
CA LEU A 130 -13.29 -14.01 10.14
C LEU A 130 -11.96 -14.04 10.90
N PHE A 131 -11.45 -15.23 11.14
CA PHE A 131 -10.21 -15.44 11.91
C PHE A 131 -8.98 -14.98 11.13
N ILE A 132 -8.93 -15.27 9.81
CA ILE A 132 -7.89 -14.75 8.93
C ILE A 132 -7.81 -13.21 9.02
N GLY A 133 -8.95 -12.53 8.88
CA GLY A 133 -9.00 -11.07 9.00
C GLY A 133 -8.59 -10.56 10.38
N LEU A 134 -8.97 -11.24 11.46
CA LEU A 134 -8.55 -10.87 12.82
C LEU A 134 -7.06 -11.09 13.05
N ILE A 135 -6.51 -12.21 12.60
CA ILE A 135 -5.07 -12.50 12.67
C ILE A 135 -4.27 -11.41 11.96
N GLU A 136 -4.70 -11.00 10.75
CA GLU A 136 -4.07 -9.89 10.03
C GLU A 136 -4.14 -8.56 10.80
N HIS A 137 -5.27 -8.24 11.43
CA HIS A 137 -5.41 -7.01 12.22
C HIS A 137 -4.55 -7.06 13.48
N TYR A 138 -4.52 -8.17 14.19
CA TYR A 138 -3.63 -8.35 15.36
C TYR A 138 -2.16 -8.19 14.97
N GLY A 139 -1.74 -8.79 13.84
CA GLY A 139 -0.37 -8.66 13.35
C GLY A 139 0.03 -7.21 13.05
N LYS A 140 -0.84 -6.46 12.36
CA LYS A 140 -0.62 -5.03 12.06
C LYS A 140 -0.53 -4.15 13.31
N CYS A 141 -1.08 -4.60 14.43
CA CYS A 141 -1.05 -3.88 15.71
C CYS A 141 0.00 -4.43 16.69
N GLY A 142 0.80 -5.42 16.29
CA GLY A 142 1.81 -6.04 17.14
C GLY A 142 1.26 -6.95 18.26
N LEU A 143 -0.04 -7.30 18.19
CA LEU A 143 -0.70 -8.14 19.19
C LEU A 143 -0.51 -9.63 18.88
N VAL A 144 0.77 -10.04 18.82
CA VAL A 144 1.16 -11.39 18.37
C VAL A 144 0.58 -12.49 19.26
N GLU A 145 0.62 -12.31 20.59
CA GLU A 145 0.10 -13.31 21.52
C GLU A 145 -1.40 -13.55 21.37
N LYS A 146 -2.19 -12.48 21.11
CA LYS A 146 -3.62 -12.63 20.80
C LYS A 146 -3.85 -13.40 19.51
N ALA A 147 -3.02 -13.18 18.50
CA ALA A 147 -3.10 -13.93 17.24
C ALA A 147 -2.75 -15.41 17.43
N ILE A 148 -1.73 -15.72 18.23
CA ILE A 148 -1.32 -17.09 18.57
C ILE A 148 -2.47 -17.81 19.28
N HIS A 149 -3.04 -17.16 20.30
CA HIS A 149 -4.16 -17.71 21.05
C HIS A 149 -5.37 -17.95 20.13
N LEU A 150 -5.75 -16.98 19.33
CA LEU A 150 -6.87 -17.07 18.38
C LEU A 150 -6.66 -18.21 17.37
N PHE A 151 -5.45 -18.36 16.81
CA PHE A 151 -5.15 -19.42 15.85
C PHE A 151 -5.31 -20.82 16.46
N ARG A 152 -4.94 -20.99 17.74
CA ARG A 152 -5.16 -22.25 18.48
C ARG A 152 -6.65 -22.50 18.72
N GLU A 153 -7.36 -21.50 19.19
CA GLU A 153 -8.78 -21.56 19.53
C GLU A 153 -9.71 -21.79 18.32
N MET A 154 -9.27 -21.45 17.10
CA MET A 154 -10.09 -21.69 15.90
C MET A 154 -10.63 -23.12 15.83
N LYS A 155 -9.80 -24.11 16.12
CA LYS A 155 -10.19 -25.53 16.11
C LYS A 155 -10.90 -25.94 17.41
N GLU A 156 -10.36 -25.52 18.54
CA GLU A 156 -10.76 -26.01 19.85
C GLU A 156 -12.06 -25.39 20.37
N SER A 157 -12.19 -24.06 20.22
CA SER A 157 -13.29 -23.30 20.79
C SER A 157 -14.38 -22.91 19.78
N PHE A 158 -14.00 -22.73 18.49
CA PHE A 158 -14.95 -22.30 17.45
C PHE A 158 -15.31 -23.40 16.46
N ASN A 159 -14.78 -24.61 16.64
CA ASN A 159 -14.95 -25.74 15.73
C ASN A 159 -14.74 -25.34 14.24
N CYS A 160 -13.80 -24.42 14.00
CA CYS A 160 -13.49 -23.90 12.69
C CYS A 160 -12.27 -24.64 12.10
N VAL A 161 -12.46 -25.24 10.94
CA VAL A 161 -11.38 -25.94 10.24
C VAL A 161 -10.37 -24.92 9.76
N ARG A 162 -9.09 -25.13 10.12
CA ARG A 162 -7.98 -24.32 9.66
C ARG A 162 -7.49 -24.86 8.31
N SER A 163 -7.45 -24.00 7.29
CA SER A 163 -6.90 -24.32 5.98
C SER A 163 -5.43 -23.86 5.87
N ILE A 164 -4.81 -24.20 4.75
CA ILE A 164 -3.47 -23.69 4.41
C ILE A 164 -3.45 -22.15 4.31
N GLN A 165 -4.59 -21.51 4.06
CA GLN A 165 -4.67 -20.05 3.98
C GLN A 165 -4.51 -19.43 5.38
N SER A 166 -5.23 -19.91 6.40
CA SER A 166 -5.06 -19.41 7.78
C SER A 166 -3.67 -19.73 8.33
N PHE A 167 -3.11 -20.90 7.97
CA PHE A 167 -1.74 -21.25 8.31
C PHE A 167 -0.73 -20.25 7.71
N ASN A 168 -0.83 -19.94 6.43
CA ASN A 168 0.06 -18.99 5.77
C ASN A 168 -0.10 -17.56 6.31
N THR A 169 -1.33 -17.14 6.62
CA THR A 169 -1.59 -15.83 7.24
C THR A 169 -0.91 -15.74 8.61
N PHE A 170 -1.03 -16.79 9.39
CA PHE A 170 -0.40 -16.84 10.72
C PHE A 170 1.13 -16.92 10.64
N LEU A 171 1.66 -17.73 9.71
CA LEU A 171 3.10 -17.81 9.45
C LEU A 171 3.68 -16.45 9.05
N ASN A 172 2.98 -15.74 8.13
CA ASN A 172 3.39 -14.41 7.70
C ASN A 172 3.33 -13.38 8.85
N LEU A 173 2.32 -13.48 9.72
CA LEU A 173 2.22 -12.63 10.91
C LEU A 173 3.45 -12.81 11.82
N LEU A 174 3.88 -14.04 12.08
CA LEU A 174 5.06 -14.31 12.90
C LEU A 174 6.32 -13.68 12.29
N VAL A 175 6.48 -13.82 10.97
CA VAL A 175 7.61 -13.25 10.24
C VAL A 175 7.59 -11.72 10.28
N GLU A 176 6.45 -11.08 10.00
CA GLU A 176 6.33 -9.62 9.99
C GLU A 176 6.53 -8.98 11.38
N ASN A 177 6.29 -9.73 12.44
CA ASN A 177 6.50 -9.29 13.82
C ASN A 177 7.84 -9.77 14.43
N GLY A 178 8.76 -10.28 13.61
CA GLY A 178 10.11 -10.67 14.05
C GLY A 178 10.20 -11.98 14.83
N ARG A 179 9.10 -12.74 14.94
CA ARG A 179 9.08 -14.05 15.65
C ARG A 179 9.59 -15.19 14.74
N HIS A 180 10.80 -15.01 14.22
CA HIS A 180 11.36 -15.88 13.17
C HIS A 180 11.59 -17.33 13.61
N CYS A 181 12.00 -17.54 14.87
CA CYS A 181 12.20 -18.90 15.40
C CYS A 181 10.88 -19.67 15.44
N GLU A 182 9.83 -19.04 15.93
CA GLU A 182 8.50 -19.66 15.98
C GLU A 182 7.91 -19.90 14.59
N ALA A 183 8.15 -18.97 13.65
CA ALA A 183 7.77 -19.17 12.27
C ALA A 183 8.47 -20.39 11.65
N TYR A 184 9.76 -20.56 11.93
CA TYR A 184 10.52 -21.72 11.46
C TYR A 184 10.02 -23.02 12.06
N ASP A 185 9.85 -23.07 13.40
CA ASP A 185 9.36 -24.25 14.11
C ASP A 185 7.96 -24.65 13.61
N MET A 186 7.11 -23.65 13.39
CA MET A 186 5.78 -23.86 12.87
C MET A 186 5.80 -24.39 11.41
N PHE A 187 6.66 -23.84 10.58
CA PHE A 187 6.83 -24.31 9.21
C PHE A 187 7.33 -25.75 9.17
N LYS A 188 8.37 -26.07 9.93
CA LYS A 188 8.91 -27.45 10.04
C LYS A 188 7.91 -28.43 10.67
N GLY A 189 7.16 -27.97 11.67
CA GLY A 189 6.11 -28.74 12.34
C GLY A 189 4.78 -28.83 11.58
N SER A 190 4.67 -28.23 10.39
CA SER A 190 3.42 -28.11 9.64
C SER A 190 2.70 -29.43 9.42
N SER A 191 3.44 -30.49 9.08
CA SER A 191 2.88 -31.84 8.84
C SER A 191 2.23 -32.42 10.12
N LYS A 192 2.82 -32.19 11.30
CA LYS A 192 2.23 -32.61 12.59
C LYS A 192 0.95 -31.85 12.90
N LEU A 193 0.82 -30.63 12.39
CA LEU A 193 -0.38 -29.81 12.52
C LEU A 193 -1.44 -30.12 11.46
N GLY A 194 -1.14 -31.04 10.54
CA GLY A 194 -2.04 -31.45 9.45
C GLY A 194 -2.00 -30.53 8.22
N PHE A 195 -0.99 -29.68 8.08
CA PHE A 195 -0.82 -28.81 6.92
C PHE A 195 0.24 -29.36 5.96
N ARG A 196 -0.01 -29.19 4.67
CA ARG A 196 1.00 -29.35 3.61
C ARG A 196 1.42 -27.98 3.11
N PRO A 197 2.66 -27.53 3.38
CA PRO A 197 3.17 -26.27 2.87
C PRO A 197 3.04 -26.20 1.33
N ASN A 198 2.60 -25.06 0.84
CA ASN A 198 2.49 -24.77 -0.59
C ASN A 198 3.50 -23.66 -0.99
N SER A 199 3.49 -23.26 -2.25
CA SER A 199 4.39 -22.22 -2.76
C SER A 199 4.35 -20.92 -1.94
N VAL A 200 3.18 -20.54 -1.36
CA VAL A 200 3.05 -19.37 -0.50
C VAL A 200 3.80 -19.56 0.82
N SER A 201 3.67 -20.74 1.45
CA SER A 201 4.38 -21.07 2.70
C SER A 201 5.89 -20.96 2.51
N PHE A 202 6.41 -21.55 1.43
CA PHE A 202 7.84 -21.50 1.09
C PHE A 202 8.30 -20.06 0.79
N ASN A 203 7.51 -19.30 0.04
CA ASN A 203 7.83 -17.90 -0.27
C ASN A 203 7.91 -17.01 0.98
N ILE A 204 7.08 -17.25 2.00
CA ILE A 204 7.16 -16.56 3.29
C ILE A 204 8.50 -16.85 3.96
N MET A 205 8.92 -18.12 3.99
CA MET A 205 10.19 -18.53 4.62
C MET A 205 11.41 -18.02 3.85
N ILE A 206 11.41 -18.13 2.53
CA ILE A 206 12.47 -17.58 1.67
C ILE A 206 12.60 -16.06 1.91
N LYS A 207 11.48 -15.34 1.89
CA LYS A 207 11.46 -13.89 2.16
C LYS A 207 12.04 -13.55 3.52
N MET A 208 11.65 -14.30 4.56
CA MET A 208 12.17 -14.13 5.92
C MET A 208 13.70 -14.21 5.98
N TYR A 209 14.28 -15.23 5.37
CA TYR A 209 15.74 -15.39 5.35
C TYR A 209 16.45 -14.33 4.52
N LEU A 210 15.85 -13.93 3.37
CA LEU A 210 16.40 -12.86 2.55
C LEU A 210 16.38 -11.51 3.28
N GLU A 211 15.32 -11.20 4.04
CA GLU A 211 15.24 -9.97 4.84
C GLU A 211 16.28 -9.93 5.97
N LYS A 212 16.65 -11.09 6.51
CA LYS A 212 17.78 -11.24 7.45
C LYS A 212 19.15 -11.20 6.79
N GLY A 213 19.22 -11.25 5.47
CA GLY A 213 20.49 -11.36 4.73
C GLY A 213 21.07 -12.78 4.68
N GLU A 214 20.35 -13.77 5.14
CA GLU A 214 20.76 -15.19 5.24
C GLU A 214 20.49 -15.92 3.91
N LEU A 215 21.26 -15.59 2.87
CA LEU A 215 21.03 -16.10 1.50
C LEU A 215 21.11 -17.63 1.43
N GLU A 216 22.07 -18.24 2.11
CA GLU A 216 22.27 -19.70 2.03
C GLU A 216 21.06 -20.45 2.61
N ARG A 217 20.51 -19.96 3.74
CA ARG A 217 19.28 -20.54 4.30
C ARG A 217 18.06 -20.33 3.39
N ALA A 218 17.99 -19.19 2.71
CA ALA A 218 16.94 -18.97 1.71
C ALA A 218 17.05 -19.97 0.56
N ARG A 219 18.28 -20.35 0.15
CA ARG A 219 18.54 -21.40 -0.85
C ARG A 219 18.15 -22.78 -0.34
N GLU A 220 18.53 -23.12 0.89
CA GLU A 220 18.12 -24.41 1.50
C GLU A 220 16.60 -24.57 1.49
N VAL A 221 15.86 -23.50 1.82
CA VAL A 221 14.39 -23.52 1.76
C VAL A 221 13.87 -23.64 0.33
N PHE A 222 14.55 -23.04 -0.65
CA PHE A 222 14.19 -23.18 -2.07
C PHE A 222 14.47 -24.60 -2.57
N ASP A 223 15.58 -25.22 -2.18
CA ASP A 223 15.93 -26.59 -2.54
C ASP A 223 14.93 -27.57 -1.89
N GLU A 224 14.59 -27.36 -0.61
CA GLU A 224 13.53 -28.13 0.09
C GLU A 224 12.17 -28.01 -0.64
N MET A 225 11.86 -26.83 -1.21
CA MET A 225 10.64 -26.63 -2.01
C MET A 225 10.64 -27.56 -3.24
N LEU A 226 11.78 -27.66 -3.91
CA LEU A 226 11.93 -28.54 -5.08
C LEU A 226 11.87 -30.03 -4.72
N GLU A 227 12.55 -30.42 -3.62
CA GLU A 227 12.54 -31.80 -3.09
C GLU A 227 11.11 -32.26 -2.70
N ARG A 228 10.27 -31.34 -2.25
CA ARG A 228 8.86 -31.60 -1.91
C ARG A 228 7.93 -31.50 -3.13
N GLU A 229 8.47 -31.39 -4.33
CA GLU A 229 7.71 -31.25 -5.58
C GLU A 229 6.74 -30.04 -5.59
N VAL A 230 7.07 -28.99 -4.83
CA VAL A 230 6.30 -27.75 -4.83
C VAL A 230 6.87 -26.82 -5.89
N GLU A 231 6.10 -26.54 -6.94
CA GLU A 231 6.57 -25.71 -8.05
C GLU A 231 6.87 -24.26 -7.63
N PRO A 232 8.10 -23.74 -7.91
CA PRO A 232 8.42 -22.35 -7.74
C PRO A 232 7.59 -21.46 -8.65
N THR A 233 7.13 -20.35 -8.10
CA THR A 233 6.35 -19.34 -8.84
C THR A 233 7.22 -18.17 -9.24
N ALA A 234 6.71 -17.27 -10.09
CA ALA A 234 7.38 -16.01 -10.38
C ALA A 234 7.71 -15.21 -9.11
N VAL A 235 6.87 -15.32 -8.07
CA VAL A 235 7.12 -14.66 -6.76
C VAL A 235 8.36 -15.25 -6.09
N THR A 236 8.54 -16.57 -6.14
CA THR A 236 9.68 -17.28 -5.56
C THR A 236 11.00 -16.79 -6.17
N TYR A 237 11.07 -16.74 -7.50
CA TYR A 237 12.24 -16.24 -8.23
C TYR A 237 12.46 -14.75 -8.02
N ASN A 238 11.40 -13.94 -8.11
CA ASN A 238 11.48 -12.49 -7.96
C ASN A 238 12.02 -12.07 -6.59
N SER A 239 11.67 -12.77 -5.51
CA SER A 239 12.19 -12.50 -4.17
C SER A 239 13.71 -12.64 -4.14
N GLN A 240 14.26 -13.71 -4.70
CA GLN A 240 15.69 -13.98 -4.73
C GLN A 240 16.44 -13.07 -5.72
N ILE A 241 15.92 -12.90 -6.95
CA ILE A 241 16.48 -11.98 -7.97
C ILE A 241 16.56 -10.56 -7.39
N GLY A 242 15.46 -10.09 -6.79
CA GLY A 242 15.42 -8.74 -6.21
C GLY A 242 16.40 -8.55 -5.05
N PHE A 243 16.61 -9.58 -4.24
CA PHE A 243 17.61 -9.56 -3.18
C PHE A 243 19.04 -9.46 -3.74
N LEU A 244 19.38 -10.30 -4.71
CA LEU A 244 20.70 -10.33 -5.34
C LEU A 244 21.00 -9.00 -6.07
N CYS A 245 20.03 -8.47 -6.83
CA CYS A 245 20.18 -7.20 -7.53
C CYS A 245 20.42 -6.02 -6.56
N LYS A 246 19.74 -6.01 -5.42
CA LYS A 246 19.94 -4.96 -4.39
C LYS A 246 21.32 -5.00 -3.73
N ARG A 247 21.93 -6.17 -3.68
CA ARG A 247 23.31 -6.36 -3.17
C ARG A 247 24.39 -6.09 -4.22
N GLY A 248 24.00 -5.76 -5.46
CA GLY A 248 24.93 -5.59 -6.56
C GLY A 248 25.40 -6.91 -7.20
N GLU A 249 24.84 -8.05 -6.77
CA GLU A 249 25.16 -9.37 -7.29
C GLU A 249 24.33 -9.68 -8.55
N PHE A 250 24.35 -8.77 -9.52
CA PHE A 250 23.49 -8.81 -10.71
C PHE A 250 23.66 -10.09 -11.52
N GLU A 251 24.91 -10.56 -11.72
CA GLU A 251 25.16 -11.76 -12.55
C GLU A 251 24.54 -13.02 -11.93
N LYS A 252 24.53 -13.14 -10.59
CA LYS A 252 23.82 -14.22 -9.91
C LYS A 252 22.30 -14.09 -10.07
N GLY A 253 21.77 -12.86 -9.98
CA GLY A 253 20.36 -12.59 -10.22
C GLY A 253 19.95 -12.92 -11.66
N LYS A 254 20.81 -12.62 -12.63
CA LYS A 254 20.60 -12.95 -14.05
C LYS A 254 20.64 -14.47 -14.29
N SER A 255 21.58 -15.18 -13.69
CA SER A 255 21.63 -16.66 -13.75
C SER A 255 20.35 -17.29 -13.20
N LEU A 256 19.81 -16.74 -12.11
CA LEU A 256 18.56 -17.23 -11.54
C LEU A 256 17.34 -16.91 -12.44
N PHE A 257 17.36 -15.77 -13.15
CA PHE A 257 16.37 -15.46 -14.19
C PHE A 257 16.44 -16.47 -15.36
N GLU A 258 17.64 -16.82 -15.82
CA GLU A 258 17.82 -17.81 -16.88
C GLU A 258 17.33 -19.21 -16.46
N ASP A 259 17.56 -19.57 -15.19
CA ASP A 259 17.03 -20.80 -14.60
C ASP A 259 15.50 -20.80 -14.52
N MET A 260 14.90 -19.67 -14.11
CA MET A 260 13.45 -19.45 -14.12
C MET A 260 12.84 -19.73 -15.49
N VAL A 261 13.45 -19.19 -16.55
CA VAL A 261 12.99 -19.38 -17.94
C VAL A 261 13.17 -20.83 -18.37
N ARG A 262 14.32 -21.45 -18.08
CA ARG A 262 14.64 -22.84 -18.41
C ARG A 262 13.65 -23.81 -17.77
N LYS A 263 13.23 -23.55 -16.53
CA LYS A 263 12.23 -24.36 -15.81
C LYS A 263 10.78 -24.04 -16.22
N GLY A 264 10.57 -23.21 -17.23
CA GLY A 264 9.25 -22.91 -17.79
C GLY A 264 8.42 -21.91 -16.99
N THR A 265 8.96 -21.32 -15.91
CA THR A 265 8.29 -20.26 -15.17
C THR A 265 8.40 -18.96 -15.95
N LYS A 266 7.28 -18.39 -16.38
CA LYS A 266 7.27 -17.17 -17.20
C LYS A 266 7.65 -15.93 -16.40
N PRO A 267 8.69 -15.17 -16.80
CA PRO A 267 8.99 -13.88 -16.25
C PRO A 267 7.83 -12.89 -16.46
N ASN A 268 7.61 -12.02 -15.49
CA ASN A 268 6.61 -10.96 -15.55
C ASN A 268 7.27 -9.59 -15.50
N GLU A 269 6.48 -8.53 -15.61
CA GLU A 269 6.97 -7.15 -15.55
C GLU A 269 7.78 -6.83 -14.29
N VAL A 270 7.49 -7.49 -13.17
CA VAL A 270 8.24 -7.33 -11.91
C VAL A 270 9.62 -7.96 -12.02
N THR A 271 9.73 -9.14 -12.64
CA THR A 271 11.01 -9.83 -12.86
C THR A 271 11.98 -8.95 -13.65
N TYR A 272 11.49 -8.40 -14.77
CA TYR A 272 12.30 -7.49 -15.60
C TYR A 272 12.67 -6.20 -14.85
N ALA A 273 11.74 -5.62 -14.10
CA ALA A 273 12.03 -4.42 -13.34
C ALA A 273 13.09 -4.63 -12.25
N LEU A 274 13.12 -5.79 -11.59
CA LEU A 274 14.16 -6.13 -10.61
C LEU A 274 15.54 -6.24 -11.27
N LEU A 275 15.62 -6.86 -12.45
CA LEU A 275 16.87 -6.90 -13.22
C LEU A 275 17.29 -5.51 -13.70
N MET A 276 16.33 -4.69 -14.18
CA MET A 276 16.60 -3.30 -14.57
C MET A 276 17.10 -2.48 -13.36
N GLU A 277 16.52 -2.65 -12.17
CA GLU A 277 17.02 -2.03 -10.93
C GLU A 277 18.47 -2.45 -10.63
N GLY A 278 18.79 -3.72 -10.78
CA GLY A 278 20.17 -4.23 -10.62
C GLY A 278 21.14 -3.61 -11.60
N LEU A 279 20.77 -3.48 -12.87
CA LEU A 279 21.58 -2.80 -13.89
C LEU A 279 21.75 -1.30 -13.59
N CYS A 280 20.68 -0.63 -13.17
CA CYS A 280 20.73 0.77 -12.75
C CYS A 280 21.66 0.96 -11.53
N PHE A 281 21.60 0.04 -10.56
CA PHE A 281 22.49 0.07 -9.40
C PHE A 281 23.96 -0.02 -9.78
N LEU A 282 24.29 -0.82 -10.81
CA LEU A 282 25.64 -0.94 -11.36
C LEU A 282 26.02 0.20 -12.33
N GLY A 283 25.21 1.21 -12.52
CA GLY A 283 25.49 2.29 -13.45
C GLY A 283 25.18 1.98 -14.91
N ARG A 284 24.65 0.81 -15.22
CA ARG A 284 24.43 0.29 -16.58
C ARG A 284 23.04 0.68 -17.12
N TYR A 285 22.71 1.98 -17.11
CA TYR A 285 21.40 2.49 -17.55
C TYR A 285 21.02 2.06 -18.98
N LYS A 286 21.99 2.10 -19.91
CA LYS A 286 21.74 1.71 -21.30
C LYS A 286 21.28 0.27 -21.41
N ASP A 287 21.88 -0.62 -20.62
CA ASP A 287 21.51 -2.04 -20.59
C ASP A 287 20.13 -2.25 -19.93
N ALA A 288 19.82 -1.47 -18.87
CA ALA A 288 18.50 -1.48 -18.26
C ALA A 288 17.41 -1.03 -19.25
N LYS A 289 17.67 0.02 -20.02
CA LYS A 289 16.75 0.48 -21.06
C LYS A 289 16.61 -0.55 -22.18
N LYS A 290 17.71 -1.19 -22.61
CA LYS A 290 17.68 -2.28 -23.59
C LYS A 290 16.82 -3.46 -23.10
N LEU A 291 17.01 -3.88 -21.84
CA LEU A 291 16.24 -4.96 -21.23
C LEU A 291 14.74 -4.66 -21.21
N MET A 292 14.32 -3.39 -21.07
CA MET A 292 12.93 -2.99 -21.18
C MET A 292 12.36 -3.19 -22.58
N PHE A 293 13.17 -3.06 -23.66
CA PHE A 293 12.73 -3.40 -25.00
C PHE A 293 12.76 -4.91 -25.24
N ASP A 294 13.78 -5.60 -24.74
CA ASP A 294 13.93 -7.05 -24.92
C ASP A 294 12.75 -7.82 -24.28
N MET A 295 12.21 -7.32 -23.13
CA MET A 295 11.03 -7.94 -22.51
C MET A 295 9.79 -7.92 -23.42
N GLU A 296 9.65 -6.93 -24.27
CA GLU A 296 8.53 -6.83 -25.21
C GLU A 296 8.60 -7.92 -26.29
N TYR A 297 9.81 -8.19 -26.81
CA TYR A 297 10.04 -9.31 -27.74
C TYR A 297 9.75 -10.69 -27.11
N GLN A 298 9.93 -10.79 -25.78
CA GLN A 298 9.58 -11.99 -25.02
C GLN A 298 8.07 -12.06 -24.65
N GLY A 299 7.25 -11.17 -25.20
CA GLY A 299 5.81 -11.13 -24.98
C GLY A 299 5.38 -10.52 -23.66
N CYS A 300 6.30 -9.89 -22.92
CA CYS A 300 6.00 -9.18 -21.68
C CYS A 300 6.02 -7.67 -21.93
N LYS A 301 4.84 -7.04 -22.03
CA LYS A 301 4.73 -5.61 -22.32
C LYS A 301 5.19 -4.76 -21.12
N PRO A 302 6.05 -3.73 -21.36
CA PRO A 302 6.42 -2.77 -20.32
C PRO A 302 5.20 -2.09 -19.71
N LYS A 303 5.21 -1.94 -18.39
CA LYS A 303 4.18 -1.22 -17.63
C LYS A 303 4.78 0.03 -16.96
N VAL A 304 3.92 0.84 -16.35
CA VAL A 304 4.30 2.07 -15.63
C VAL A 304 5.48 1.83 -14.68
N PHE A 305 5.47 0.70 -13.98
CA PHE A 305 6.52 0.35 -13.01
C PHE A 305 7.92 0.21 -13.65
N ASN A 306 8.02 -0.36 -14.86
CA ASN A 306 9.30 -0.48 -15.57
C ASN A 306 9.87 0.89 -15.94
N TYR A 307 9.02 1.81 -16.42
CA TYR A 307 9.41 3.20 -16.64
C TYR A 307 9.83 3.91 -15.34
N GLY A 308 9.14 3.61 -14.24
CA GLY A 308 9.48 4.14 -12.91
C GLY A 308 10.91 3.83 -12.48
N VAL A 309 11.42 2.63 -12.80
CA VAL A 309 12.82 2.26 -12.53
C VAL A 309 13.78 3.19 -13.27
N LEU A 310 13.53 3.40 -14.58
CA LEU A 310 14.40 4.26 -15.41
C LEU A 310 14.32 5.75 -15.01
N VAL A 311 13.10 6.26 -14.75
CA VAL A 311 12.88 7.63 -14.25
C VAL A 311 13.60 7.84 -12.92
N SER A 312 13.51 6.86 -12.01
CA SER A 312 14.18 6.91 -10.70
C SER A 312 15.71 6.95 -10.84
N ASP A 313 16.28 6.14 -11.73
CA ASP A 313 17.72 6.12 -11.94
C ASP A 313 18.24 7.44 -12.56
N LEU A 314 17.58 7.91 -13.61
CA LEU A 314 17.94 9.19 -14.26
C LEU A 314 17.83 10.37 -13.30
N GLY A 315 16.75 10.43 -12.51
CA GLY A 315 16.57 11.50 -11.53
C GLY A 315 17.61 11.48 -10.41
N LYS A 316 18.07 10.30 -9.97
CA LYS A 316 19.16 10.18 -9.00
C LYS A 316 20.51 10.66 -9.55
N ARG A 317 20.70 10.58 -10.87
CA ARG A 317 21.90 11.03 -11.57
C ARG A 317 21.83 12.48 -12.02
N GLY A 318 20.80 13.24 -11.66
CA GLY A 318 20.58 14.61 -12.11
C GLY A 318 20.18 14.75 -13.59
N LYS A 319 19.90 13.65 -14.30
CA LYS A 319 19.51 13.64 -15.71
C LYS A 319 18.00 13.83 -15.89
N ILE A 320 17.47 14.94 -15.35
CA ILE A 320 16.03 15.14 -15.22
C ILE A 320 15.35 15.32 -16.57
N GLU A 321 15.98 15.96 -17.54
CA GLU A 321 15.43 16.12 -18.88
C GLU A 321 15.30 14.77 -19.62
N GLU A 322 16.28 13.87 -19.44
CA GLU A 322 16.17 12.51 -19.96
C GLU A 322 15.01 11.76 -19.26
N ALA A 323 14.86 11.93 -17.94
CA ALA A 323 13.73 11.35 -17.18
C ALA A 323 12.38 11.90 -17.68
N LYS A 324 12.28 13.20 -17.96
CA LYS A 324 11.07 13.82 -18.53
C LYS A 324 10.77 13.29 -19.94
N SER A 325 11.80 13.01 -20.74
CA SER A 325 11.62 12.43 -22.08
C SER A 325 10.94 11.04 -22.04
N LEU A 326 11.14 10.26 -20.97
CA LEU A 326 10.46 8.98 -20.76
C LEU A 326 8.95 9.16 -20.56
N LEU A 327 8.51 10.27 -19.96
CA LEU A 327 7.09 10.60 -19.85
C LEU A 327 6.44 10.76 -21.23
N VAL A 328 7.15 11.41 -22.16
CA VAL A 328 6.69 11.55 -23.55
C VAL A 328 6.67 10.19 -24.26
N GLU A 329 7.68 9.35 -24.03
CA GLU A 329 7.74 7.99 -24.57
C GLU A 329 6.57 7.13 -24.06
N MET A 330 6.24 7.18 -22.76
CA MET A 330 5.09 6.50 -22.18
C MET A 330 3.78 6.91 -22.88
N LYS A 331 3.57 8.22 -23.09
CA LYS A 331 2.37 8.74 -23.77
C LYS A 331 2.28 8.23 -25.22
N LYS A 332 3.40 8.24 -25.96
CA LYS A 332 3.46 7.70 -27.33
C LYS A 332 3.11 6.22 -27.40
N ARG A 333 3.45 5.46 -26.37
CA ARG A 333 3.14 4.02 -26.24
C ARG A 333 1.79 3.73 -25.60
N HIS A 334 0.96 4.75 -25.38
CA HIS A 334 -0.35 4.65 -24.71
C HIS A 334 -0.27 4.08 -23.28
N ILE A 335 0.89 4.22 -22.61
CA ILE A 335 1.07 3.87 -21.21
C ILE A 335 0.77 5.12 -20.39
N LYS A 336 -0.35 5.12 -19.67
CA LYS A 336 -0.76 6.26 -18.84
C LYS A 336 0.15 6.38 -17.62
N PRO A 337 0.91 7.49 -17.44
CA PRO A 337 1.69 7.71 -16.23
C PRO A 337 0.78 7.82 -15.00
N ASP A 338 1.25 7.31 -13.87
CA ASP A 338 0.55 7.42 -12.59
C ASP A 338 1.11 8.56 -11.72
N ALA A 339 0.48 8.76 -10.55
CA ALA A 339 0.93 9.78 -9.61
C ALA A 339 2.37 9.58 -9.12
N VAL A 340 2.86 8.34 -9.14
CA VAL A 340 4.23 8.02 -8.67
C VAL A 340 5.26 8.57 -9.64
N ILE A 341 5.04 8.38 -10.95
CA ILE A 341 5.95 8.92 -12.00
C ILE A 341 5.99 10.45 -11.95
N TYR A 342 4.81 11.10 -11.87
CA TYR A 342 4.75 12.56 -11.78
C TYR A 342 5.43 13.07 -10.50
N ASN A 343 5.17 12.45 -9.35
CA ASN A 343 5.78 12.83 -8.09
C ASN A 343 7.30 12.64 -8.07
N MET A 344 7.83 11.60 -8.74
CA MET A 344 9.28 11.45 -8.90
C MET A 344 9.86 12.63 -9.66
N LEU A 345 9.29 13.01 -10.80
CA LEU A 345 9.78 14.13 -11.61
C LEU A 345 9.69 15.45 -10.85
N ILE A 346 8.56 15.74 -10.19
CA ILE A 346 8.37 16.91 -9.35
C ILE A 346 9.45 16.97 -8.26
N SER A 347 9.66 15.85 -7.54
CA SER A 347 10.67 15.77 -6.48
C SER A 347 12.09 16.04 -7.00
N TYR A 348 12.43 15.55 -8.19
CA TYR A 348 13.75 15.78 -8.77
C TYR A 348 13.93 17.23 -9.23
N PHE A 349 12.91 17.86 -9.84
CA PHE A 349 12.97 19.28 -10.20
C PHE A 349 13.10 20.17 -8.95
N CYS A 350 12.34 19.90 -7.88
CA CYS A 350 12.46 20.64 -6.64
C CYS A 350 13.82 20.47 -5.95
N ARG A 351 14.48 19.32 -6.12
CA ARG A 351 15.85 19.10 -5.60
C ARG A 351 16.91 19.92 -6.31
N GLU A 352 16.73 20.15 -7.58
CA GLU A 352 17.64 20.96 -8.43
C GLU A 352 17.27 22.45 -8.44
N ASP A 353 16.47 22.89 -7.46
CA ASP A 353 15.99 24.28 -7.31
C ASP A 353 15.23 24.82 -8.54
N ARG A 354 14.57 23.91 -9.29
CA ARG A 354 13.77 24.19 -10.49
C ARG A 354 12.28 24.10 -10.18
N ALA A 355 11.81 24.87 -9.20
CA ALA A 355 10.43 24.81 -8.72
C ALA A 355 9.40 25.16 -9.80
N ALA A 356 9.71 26.10 -10.70
CA ALA A 356 8.85 26.46 -11.82
C ALA A 356 8.59 25.29 -12.78
N GLU A 357 9.59 24.45 -13.05
CA GLU A 357 9.43 23.25 -13.86
C GLU A 357 8.66 22.16 -13.11
N ALA A 358 8.88 22.03 -11.81
CA ALA A 358 8.08 21.13 -10.96
C ALA A 358 6.58 21.50 -11.03
N TYR A 359 6.26 22.80 -11.01
CA TYR A 359 4.90 23.29 -11.17
C TYR A 359 4.34 22.99 -12.57
N ARG A 360 5.13 23.13 -13.63
CA ARG A 360 4.69 22.74 -14.98
C ARG A 360 4.34 21.25 -15.06
N VAL A 361 5.11 20.39 -14.38
CA VAL A 361 4.83 18.95 -14.30
C VAL A 361 3.54 18.68 -13.50
N LEU A 362 3.28 19.44 -12.43
CA LEU A 362 2.01 19.37 -11.69
C LEU A 362 0.81 19.72 -12.61
N VAL A 363 0.91 20.79 -13.40
CA VAL A 363 -0.13 21.17 -14.35
C VAL A 363 -0.30 20.10 -15.43
N GLU A 364 0.78 19.55 -15.96
CA GLU A 364 0.75 18.46 -16.93
C GLU A 364 0.05 17.21 -16.38
N MET A 365 0.30 16.88 -15.09
CA MET A 365 -0.36 15.80 -14.38
C MET A 365 -1.89 15.99 -14.33
N GLN A 366 -2.35 17.22 -14.04
CA GLN A 366 -3.77 17.56 -13.99
C GLN A 366 -4.42 17.46 -15.38
N ILE A 367 -3.77 18.02 -16.41
CA ILE A 367 -4.22 17.95 -17.80
C ILE A 367 -4.35 16.50 -18.28
N ALA A 368 -3.42 15.63 -17.87
CA ALA A 368 -3.45 14.20 -18.17
C ALA A 368 -4.55 13.42 -17.39
N GLY A 369 -5.35 14.11 -16.58
CA GLY A 369 -6.41 13.51 -15.77
C GLY A 369 -5.88 12.65 -14.60
N CYS A 370 -4.63 12.84 -14.20
CA CYS A 370 -4.06 12.24 -13.01
C CYS A 370 -4.20 13.23 -11.85
N LYS A 371 -5.03 12.89 -10.86
CA LYS A 371 -5.31 13.79 -9.73
C LYS A 371 -4.11 13.92 -8.81
N PRO A 372 -3.58 15.14 -8.56
CA PRO A 372 -2.56 15.36 -7.55
C PRO A 372 -3.09 15.02 -6.15
N ASN A 373 -2.22 14.49 -5.31
CA ASN A 373 -2.52 14.23 -3.91
C ASN A 373 -1.85 15.28 -3.00
N ALA A 374 -2.13 15.22 -1.69
CA ALA A 374 -1.55 16.14 -0.72
C ALA A 374 -0.01 16.17 -0.77
N THR A 375 0.64 15.03 -1.04
CA THR A 375 2.11 14.96 -1.17
C THR A 375 2.60 15.69 -2.41
N THR A 376 1.89 15.57 -3.54
CA THR A 376 2.22 16.28 -4.79
C THR A 376 2.25 17.80 -4.58
N TYR A 377 1.17 18.35 -4.01
CA TYR A 377 1.09 19.79 -3.75
C TYR A 377 2.18 20.26 -2.78
N ARG A 378 2.37 19.53 -1.67
CA ARG A 378 3.39 19.88 -0.67
C ARG A 378 4.79 19.94 -1.27
N MET A 379 5.18 18.96 -2.10
CA MET A 379 6.48 18.97 -2.74
C MET A 379 6.73 20.23 -3.59
N VAL A 380 5.70 20.70 -4.29
CA VAL A 380 5.83 21.91 -5.12
C VAL A 380 5.87 23.17 -4.25
N VAL A 381 5.03 23.26 -3.20
CA VAL A 381 5.09 24.38 -2.24
C VAL A 381 6.44 24.43 -1.55
N ASP A 382 6.93 23.30 -1.03
CA ASP A 382 8.25 23.21 -0.39
C ASP A 382 9.37 23.56 -1.36
N GLY A 383 9.24 23.20 -2.65
CA GLY A 383 10.17 23.56 -3.72
C GLY A 383 10.24 25.07 -3.95
N PHE A 384 9.09 25.76 -4.02
CA PHE A 384 9.03 27.21 -4.16
C PHE A 384 9.56 27.92 -2.89
N CYS A 385 9.21 27.43 -1.70
CA CYS A 385 9.76 27.97 -0.45
C CYS A 385 11.29 27.87 -0.41
N LYS A 386 11.85 26.74 -0.85
CA LYS A 386 13.29 26.53 -0.94
C LYS A 386 13.96 27.47 -1.94
N ALA A 387 13.30 27.77 -3.05
CA ALA A 387 13.77 28.71 -4.07
C ALA A 387 13.58 30.21 -3.66
N GLY A 388 12.91 30.48 -2.53
CA GLY A 388 12.57 31.84 -2.13
C GLY A 388 11.38 32.45 -2.90
N GLU A 389 10.69 31.66 -3.72
CA GLU A 389 9.57 32.11 -4.55
C GLU A 389 8.23 31.92 -3.82
N PHE A 390 8.05 32.59 -2.69
CA PHE A 390 6.93 32.36 -1.77
C PHE A 390 5.57 32.74 -2.34
N GLU A 391 5.48 33.74 -3.23
CA GLU A 391 4.23 34.11 -3.90
C GLU A 391 3.72 32.98 -4.82
N GLU A 392 4.62 32.33 -5.56
CA GLU A 392 4.26 31.18 -6.37
C GLU A 392 3.90 29.99 -5.49
N GLY A 393 4.62 29.79 -4.38
CA GLY A 393 4.30 28.82 -3.35
C GLY A 393 2.89 29.02 -2.78
N LEU A 394 2.48 30.27 -2.52
CA LEU A 394 1.14 30.64 -2.06
C LEU A 394 0.05 30.27 -3.07
N LYS A 395 0.28 30.48 -4.37
CA LYS A 395 -0.69 30.10 -5.41
C LYS A 395 -0.94 28.59 -5.40
N VAL A 396 0.13 27.79 -5.30
CA VAL A 396 0.03 26.32 -5.23
C VAL A 396 -0.62 25.87 -3.92
N PHE A 397 -0.31 26.53 -2.82
CA PHE A 397 -0.93 26.28 -1.53
C PHE A 397 -2.45 26.49 -1.58
N ASN A 398 -2.91 27.59 -2.18
CA ASN A 398 -4.32 27.85 -2.36
C ASN A 398 -5.00 26.79 -3.22
N ALA A 399 -4.36 26.36 -4.32
CA ALA A 399 -4.86 25.27 -5.15
C ALA A 399 -4.95 23.94 -4.38
N MET A 400 -4.01 23.68 -3.45
CA MET A 400 -4.04 22.54 -2.55
C MET A 400 -5.27 22.57 -1.63
N LEU A 401 -5.55 23.71 -1.00
CA LEU A 401 -6.72 23.90 -0.13
C LEU A 401 -8.03 23.76 -0.88
N MET A 402 -8.12 24.33 -2.08
CA MET A 402 -9.31 24.20 -2.96
C MET A 402 -9.55 22.75 -3.40
N SER A 403 -8.50 21.95 -3.50
CA SER A 403 -8.59 20.52 -3.81
C SER A 403 -8.93 19.65 -2.58
N GLY A 404 -9.19 20.26 -1.43
CA GLY A 404 -9.53 19.57 -0.18
C GLY A 404 -8.33 18.90 0.50
N HIS A 405 -7.11 19.29 0.15
CA HIS A 405 -5.88 18.81 0.77
C HIS A 405 -5.32 19.82 1.76
N PHE A 406 -4.55 19.31 2.74
CA PHE A 406 -3.98 20.13 3.80
C PHE A 406 -2.45 20.01 3.85
N PRO A 407 -1.74 21.11 4.18
CA PRO A 407 -0.31 21.12 4.35
C PRO A 407 0.11 20.30 5.58
N ARG A 408 1.41 20.03 5.71
CA ARG A 408 2.03 19.67 6.99
C ARG A 408 2.41 20.95 7.73
N THR A 409 2.63 20.83 9.02
CA THR A 409 3.11 21.93 9.87
C THR A 409 4.38 22.57 9.30
N GLU A 410 5.34 21.73 8.87
CA GLU A 410 6.62 22.17 8.29
C GLU A 410 6.44 22.99 7.02
N THR A 411 5.60 22.51 6.08
CA THR A 411 5.28 23.22 4.82
C THR A 411 4.60 24.57 5.10
N LEU A 412 3.64 24.58 6.03
CA LEU A 412 2.95 25.79 6.43
C LEU A 412 3.92 26.79 7.04
N ARG A 413 4.74 26.35 8.00
CA ARG A 413 5.74 27.18 8.67
C ARG A 413 6.71 27.81 7.67
N SER A 414 7.28 27.00 6.77
CA SER A 414 8.23 27.50 5.77
C SER A 414 7.61 28.56 4.86
N LEU A 415 6.35 28.37 4.45
CA LEU A 415 5.66 29.34 3.59
C LEU A 415 5.33 30.62 4.34
N VAL A 416 4.78 30.53 5.56
CA VAL A 416 4.39 31.68 6.38
C VAL A 416 5.61 32.51 6.76
N MET A 417 6.70 31.87 7.24
CA MET A 417 7.95 32.55 7.59
C MET A 417 8.52 33.29 6.38
N GLY A 418 8.60 32.60 5.23
CA GLY A 418 9.14 33.21 4.02
C GLY A 418 8.32 34.40 3.51
N LEU A 419 7.00 34.36 3.64
CA LEU A 419 6.13 35.50 3.31
C LEU A 419 6.37 36.68 4.26
N PHE A 420 6.55 36.42 5.56
CA PHE A 420 6.92 37.48 6.53
C PHE A 420 8.27 38.09 6.21
N ASP A 421 9.27 37.26 5.89
CA ASP A 421 10.62 37.72 5.54
C ASP A 421 10.64 38.59 4.25
N CYS A 422 9.74 38.29 3.31
CA CYS A 422 9.54 39.10 2.10
C CYS A 422 8.61 40.32 2.29
N GLY A 423 8.14 40.60 3.50
CA GLY A 423 7.24 41.71 3.80
C GLY A 423 5.79 41.50 3.33
N LYS A 424 5.40 40.32 2.94
CA LYS A 424 4.03 39.93 2.48
C LYS A 424 3.18 39.53 3.70
N VAL A 425 3.08 40.42 4.63
CA VAL A 425 2.44 40.17 5.93
C VAL A 425 0.96 39.79 5.80
N ASP A 426 0.23 40.46 4.91
CA ASP A 426 -1.21 40.21 4.70
C ASP A 426 -1.47 38.81 4.13
N ASP A 427 -0.61 38.33 3.22
CA ASP A 427 -0.70 37.00 2.65
C ASP A 427 -0.42 35.92 3.72
N ALA A 428 0.54 36.15 4.59
CA ALA A 428 0.85 35.25 5.70
C ALA A 428 -0.33 35.16 6.69
N TYR A 429 -0.95 36.29 7.06
CA TYR A 429 -2.14 36.29 7.90
C TYR A 429 -3.33 35.60 7.24
N PHE A 430 -3.56 35.81 5.95
CA PHE A 430 -4.61 35.13 5.21
C PHE A 430 -4.49 33.61 5.28
N ILE A 431 -3.27 33.07 5.12
CA ILE A 431 -3.03 31.63 5.23
C ILE A 431 -3.40 31.10 6.62
N LEU A 432 -2.94 31.80 7.66
CA LEU A 432 -3.18 31.39 9.05
C LEU A 432 -4.67 31.41 9.38
N GLU A 433 -5.39 32.44 8.94
CA GLU A 433 -6.84 32.58 9.12
C GLU A 433 -7.62 31.46 8.38
N GLU A 434 -7.24 31.18 7.13
CA GLU A 434 -7.87 30.10 6.36
C GLU A 434 -7.67 28.71 7.00
N MET A 435 -6.50 28.46 7.57
CA MET A 435 -6.23 27.22 8.30
C MET A 435 -7.05 27.12 9.59
N ALA A 436 -7.19 28.21 10.35
CA ALA A 436 -8.01 28.26 11.53
C ALA A 436 -9.51 28.04 11.24
N LYS A 437 -10.05 28.70 10.21
CA LYS A 437 -11.45 28.53 9.77
C LYS A 437 -11.79 27.09 9.40
N ARG A 438 -10.84 26.36 8.85
CA ARG A 438 -11.07 24.97 8.38
C ARG A 438 -10.98 23.93 9.49
N LYS A 439 -10.80 24.31 10.77
CA LYS A 439 -10.68 23.41 11.94
C LYS A 439 -9.68 22.25 11.74
N LYS A 440 -8.76 22.38 10.83
CA LYS A 440 -7.64 21.44 10.66
C LYS A 440 -6.49 21.92 11.52
N MET A 441 -6.69 21.79 12.84
CA MET A 441 -5.74 22.22 13.83
C MET A 441 -4.51 21.30 13.79
N PHE A 442 -3.36 21.89 13.62
CA PHE A 442 -2.13 21.37 14.19
C PHE A 442 -2.32 21.31 15.71
N ASP A 443 -1.53 20.50 16.41
CA ASP A 443 -1.52 20.58 17.86
C ASP A 443 -1.23 22.02 18.31
N PHE A 444 -1.76 22.38 19.46
CA PHE A 444 -1.67 23.75 19.96
C PHE A 444 -0.21 24.25 20.06
N GLU A 445 0.73 23.37 20.42
CA GLU A 445 2.16 23.69 20.53
C GLU A 445 2.77 24.04 19.17
N SER A 446 2.46 23.26 18.12
CA SER A 446 2.92 23.55 16.75
C SER A 446 2.35 24.86 16.21
N TRP A 447 1.09 25.17 16.54
CA TRP A 447 0.45 26.41 16.15
C TRP A 447 1.06 27.62 16.86
N GLU A 448 1.23 27.54 18.18
CA GLU A 448 1.87 28.56 18.99
C GLU A 448 3.30 28.86 18.55
N ALA A 449 4.06 27.82 18.19
CA ALA A 449 5.41 27.96 17.67
C ALA A 449 5.42 28.71 16.32
N ILE A 450 4.52 28.40 15.40
CA ILE A 450 4.42 29.11 14.11
C ILE A 450 4.11 30.59 14.36
N VAL A 451 3.15 30.89 15.22
CA VAL A 451 2.74 32.28 15.51
C VAL A 451 3.84 33.05 16.23
N LYS A 452 4.49 32.46 17.25
CA LYS A 452 5.60 33.10 17.98
C LYS A 452 6.80 33.39 17.13
N ASP A 453 7.17 32.42 16.26
CA ASP A 453 8.36 32.54 15.40
C ASP A 453 8.11 33.49 14.21
N SER A 454 6.84 33.71 13.83
CA SER A 454 6.46 34.40 12.60
C SER A 454 5.98 35.85 12.80
N CYS A 455 5.51 36.22 14.01
CA CYS A 455 4.93 37.54 14.24
C CYS A 455 5.85 38.45 15.06
N PRO A 456 6.04 39.75 14.66
CA PRO A 456 6.56 40.79 15.55
C PRO A 456 5.68 40.88 16.82
N LEU A 457 6.31 41.02 17.99
CA LEU A 457 5.67 40.93 19.30
C LEU A 457 4.38 41.75 19.43
N ASP A 458 4.34 42.94 18.80
CA ASP A 458 3.20 43.87 18.86
C ASP A 458 1.95 43.39 18.11
N LYS A 459 2.10 42.53 17.09
CA LYS A 459 1.00 41.99 16.28
C LYS A 459 0.61 40.56 16.69
N ALA A 460 1.52 39.84 17.34
CA ALA A 460 1.28 38.45 17.76
C ALA A 460 0.15 38.33 18.80
N LEU A 461 0.03 39.33 19.71
CA LEU A 461 -1.03 39.37 20.72
C LEU A 461 -2.42 39.58 20.10
N ALA A 462 -2.53 40.54 19.17
CA ALA A 462 -3.79 40.81 18.47
C ALA A 462 -4.24 39.63 17.61
N PHE A 463 -3.30 38.99 16.97
CA PHE A 463 -3.55 37.82 16.12
C PHE A 463 -3.93 36.57 16.94
N ASN A 464 -3.25 36.28 18.05
CA ASN A 464 -3.63 35.21 18.97
C ASN A 464 -5.04 35.39 19.53
N ASN A 465 -5.43 36.62 19.91
CA ASN A 465 -6.77 36.92 20.38
C ASN A 465 -7.81 36.66 19.28
N HIS A 466 -7.55 37.10 18.06
CA HIS A 466 -8.46 36.89 16.91
C HIS A 466 -8.61 35.41 16.53
N ILE A 467 -7.53 34.63 16.54
CA ILE A 467 -7.59 33.19 16.33
C ILE A 467 -8.31 32.44 17.44
N THR A 468 -8.08 32.88 18.71
CA THR A 468 -8.76 32.31 19.87
C THR A 468 -10.26 32.57 19.79
N GLU A 469 -10.69 33.73 19.31
CA GLU A 469 -12.10 34.04 19.02
C GLU A 469 -12.66 33.17 17.90
N ILE A 470 -11.96 32.98 16.80
CA ILE A 470 -12.40 32.09 15.69
C ILE A 470 -12.51 30.63 16.13
N VAL A 471 -11.59 30.18 16.97
CA VAL A 471 -11.58 28.79 17.49
C VAL A 471 -12.65 28.58 18.57
N SER A 472 -12.93 29.58 19.39
CA SER A 472 -13.93 29.54 20.48
C SER A 472 -15.37 29.80 19.99
N SER A 473 -15.56 30.51 18.89
CA SER A 473 -16.89 30.79 18.30
C SER A 473 -17.41 29.69 17.37
N ASN A 474 -16.69 28.60 17.23
CA ASN A 474 -17.02 27.43 16.43
C ASN A 474 -17.00 26.11 17.23
#